data_aab25df2391cbe867a6f241027b52485
#
_entry.id   aab25df2391cbe867a6f241027b52485
#
_cell.length_a   1.000
_cell.length_b   1.000
_cell.length_c   1.000
_cell.angle_alpha   90.00
_cell.angle_beta   90.00
_cell.angle_gamma   90.00
#
_symmetry.space_group_name_H-M   'P 1'
#
loop_
_entity.id
_entity.type
_entity.pdbx_description
1 polymer ?
#
loop_
_entity_poly.entity_id
_entity_poly.type
_entity_poly.pdbx_seq_one_letter_code
_entity_poly.pdbx_strand_id
1 'polypeptide(L)'
;LETVRKAVGKDYPIDMRVSAYEWIEDSISFEDVMYFLKQAEQYVDTVQISSGIDKVFEANVHCITTNLEEEMPNLKWAKIAKQELKIPVSVVSAVMTPEMADEIIAKGYVDMVAFGRTLLADPNWPKKALEGHPEDIVPCLRCSNCYHISTDHWNVGCSVNPRYHN
;
A
#
# COMPACT_ATOMS: atom_id res chain seq x y z
N LEU A 1 -7.57 -4.12 -19.17
CA LEU A 1 -8.10 -5.07 -18.17
C LEU A 1 -8.89 -6.21 -18.81
N GLU A 2 -9.84 -5.92 -19.72
CA GLU A 2 -10.63 -6.94 -20.40
C GLU A 2 -9.75 -7.99 -21.10
N THR A 3 -8.71 -7.57 -21.82
CA THR A 3 -7.77 -8.47 -22.50
C THR A 3 -7.04 -9.39 -21.50
N VAL A 4 -6.63 -8.84 -20.35
CA VAL A 4 -5.99 -9.62 -19.27
C VAL A 4 -6.96 -10.64 -18.73
N ARG A 5 -8.18 -10.23 -18.36
CA ARG A 5 -9.21 -11.13 -17.84
C ARG A 5 -9.54 -12.25 -18.83
N LYS A 6 -9.65 -11.94 -20.13
CA LYS A 6 -9.86 -12.97 -21.17
C LYS A 6 -8.69 -13.96 -21.26
N ALA A 7 -7.46 -13.47 -21.11
CA ALA A 7 -6.27 -14.32 -21.21
C ALA A 7 -6.10 -15.28 -20.04
N VAL A 8 -6.39 -14.82 -18.80
CA VAL A 8 -6.19 -15.63 -17.59
C VAL A 8 -7.44 -16.43 -17.16
N GLY A 9 -8.59 -16.10 -17.71
CA GLY A 9 -9.86 -16.74 -17.36
C GLY A 9 -10.54 -16.12 -16.14
N LYS A 10 -11.77 -16.57 -15.86
CA LYS A 10 -12.64 -15.97 -14.83
C LYS A 10 -12.20 -16.28 -13.39
N ASP A 11 -11.50 -17.38 -13.17
CA ASP A 11 -11.18 -17.90 -11.84
C ASP A 11 -9.76 -17.51 -11.39
N TYR A 12 -8.99 -16.82 -12.23
CA TYR A 12 -7.66 -16.34 -11.87
C TYR A 12 -7.77 -15.00 -11.15
N PRO A 13 -7.27 -14.87 -9.91
CA PRO A 13 -7.38 -13.61 -9.16
C PRO A 13 -6.54 -12.50 -9.80
N ILE A 14 -7.14 -11.33 -9.99
CA ILE A 14 -6.47 -10.12 -10.47
C ILE A 14 -6.59 -9.06 -9.39
N ASP A 15 -5.47 -8.68 -8.80
CA ASP A 15 -5.35 -7.51 -7.95
C ASP A 15 -4.81 -6.33 -8.77
N MET A 16 -5.44 -5.16 -8.63
CA MET A 16 -5.02 -3.96 -9.33
C MET A 16 -4.65 -2.86 -8.35
N ARG A 17 -3.42 -2.35 -8.46
CA ARG A 17 -3.00 -1.17 -7.70
C ARG A 17 -3.22 0.10 -8.51
N VAL A 18 -3.76 1.12 -7.86
CA VAL A 18 -4.00 2.43 -8.46
C VAL A 18 -3.53 3.55 -7.53
N SER A 19 -3.00 4.62 -8.13
CA SER A 19 -2.72 5.86 -7.42
C SER A 19 -4.00 6.67 -7.31
N ALA A 20 -4.44 6.97 -6.09
CA ALA A 20 -5.63 7.80 -5.85
C ALA A 20 -5.34 9.28 -6.04
N TYR A 21 -4.09 9.69 -5.86
CA TYR A 21 -3.63 11.06 -6.05
C TYR A 21 -2.13 11.09 -6.34
N GLU A 22 -1.70 11.86 -7.32
CA GLU A 22 -0.33 11.81 -7.81
C GLU A 22 0.56 12.96 -7.31
N TRP A 23 0.00 13.97 -6.65
CA TRP A 23 0.72 15.14 -6.13
C TRP A 23 1.42 15.98 -7.23
N ILE A 24 0.85 15.98 -8.42
CA ILE A 24 1.31 16.75 -9.58
C ILE A 24 0.16 17.63 -10.03
N GLU A 25 0.48 18.89 -10.38
CA GLU A 25 -0.48 19.80 -10.99
C GLU A 25 -1.00 19.21 -12.30
N ASP A 26 -2.28 19.38 -12.57
CA ASP A 26 -2.98 18.84 -13.75
C ASP A 26 -2.95 17.29 -13.89
N SER A 27 -2.65 16.58 -12.82
CA SER A 27 -2.78 15.12 -12.82
C SER A 27 -4.25 14.68 -12.67
N ILE A 28 -4.48 13.37 -12.82
CA ILE A 28 -5.81 12.78 -12.69
C ILE A 28 -6.44 13.10 -11.33
N SER A 29 -7.70 13.50 -11.31
CA SER A 29 -8.45 13.73 -10.07
C SER A 29 -8.87 12.41 -9.41
N PHE A 30 -9.15 12.44 -8.11
CA PHE A 30 -9.66 11.24 -7.42
C PHE A 30 -11.05 10.83 -7.94
N GLU A 31 -11.86 11.77 -8.39
CA GLU A 31 -13.15 11.53 -9.03
C GLU A 31 -12.99 10.72 -10.32
N ASP A 32 -11.99 11.06 -11.14
CA ASP A 32 -11.67 10.33 -12.37
C ASP A 32 -11.13 8.92 -12.05
N VAL A 33 -10.30 8.80 -11.00
CA VAL A 33 -9.85 7.49 -10.52
C VAL A 33 -11.04 6.64 -10.10
N MET A 34 -11.98 7.18 -9.36
CA MET A 34 -13.20 6.46 -8.94
C MET A 34 -14.08 6.09 -10.13
N TYR A 35 -14.23 6.99 -11.11
CA TYR A 35 -14.93 6.66 -12.36
C TYR A 35 -14.28 5.48 -13.07
N PHE A 36 -12.96 5.49 -13.20
CA PHE A 36 -12.19 4.38 -13.78
C PHE A 36 -12.38 3.08 -12.98
N LEU A 37 -12.27 3.13 -11.65
CA LEU A 37 -12.41 1.96 -10.78
C LEU A 37 -13.78 1.28 -10.90
N LYS A 38 -14.86 2.07 -10.98
CA LYS A 38 -16.22 1.56 -11.22
C LYS A 38 -16.37 0.83 -12.56
N GLN A 39 -15.58 1.20 -13.57
CA GLN A 39 -15.55 0.46 -14.84
C GLN A 39 -14.61 -0.75 -14.77
N ALA A 40 -13.55 -0.67 -13.96
CA ALA A 40 -12.55 -1.73 -13.82
C ALA A 40 -13.04 -2.90 -12.97
N GLU A 41 -13.92 -2.68 -11.97
CA GLU A 41 -14.37 -3.70 -11.00
C GLU A 41 -14.98 -4.94 -11.64
N GLN A 42 -15.45 -4.88 -12.88
CA GLN A 42 -15.94 -6.05 -13.61
C GLN A 42 -14.83 -6.97 -14.14
N TYR A 43 -13.58 -6.50 -14.16
CA TYR A 43 -12.43 -7.21 -14.71
C TYR A 43 -11.40 -7.64 -13.68
N VAL A 44 -11.44 -7.05 -12.47
CA VAL A 44 -10.50 -7.32 -11.39
C VAL A 44 -11.24 -7.82 -10.15
N ASP A 45 -10.55 -8.53 -9.28
CA ASP A 45 -11.14 -9.13 -8.09
C ASP A 45 -10.91 -8.29 -6.84
N THR A 46 -9.82 -7.52 -6.82
CA THR A 46 -9.46 -6.61 -5.72
C THR A 46 -8.79 -5.35 -6.26
N VAL A 47 -8.83 -4.28 -5.47
CA VAL A 47 -8.08 -3.06 -5.77
C VAL A 47 -7.27 -2.61 -4.55
N GLN A 48 -6.03 -2.20 -4.81
CA GLN A 48 -5.16 -1.61 -3.81
C GLN A 48 -5.04 -0.11 -4.03
N ILE A 49 -5.43 0.68 -3.04
CA ILE A 49 -5.34 2.14 -3.06
C ILE A 49 -3.96 2.57 -2.56
N SER A 50 -3.29 3.36 -3.38
CA SER A 50 -1.97 3.95 -3.17
C SER A 50 -2.02 5.44 -3.48
N SER A 51 -0.90 6.16 -3.40
CA SER A 51 -0.75 7.53 -3.90
C SER A 51 0.68 7.80 -4.34
N GLY A 52 0.87 8.95 -4.98
CA GLY A 52 2.16 9.40 -5.47
C GLY A 52 2.55 8.78 -6.81
N ILE A 53 3.59 9.34 -7.40
CA ILE A 53 4.22 8.85 -8.63
C ILE A 53 5.73 8.97 -8.52
N ASP A 54 6.45 8.01 -9.04
CA ASP A 54 7.91 7.89 -8.91
C ASP A 54 8.70 8.84 -9.83
N LYS A 55 8.03 9.44 -10.79
CA LYS A 55 8.66 10.23 -11.86
C LYS A 55 9.10 11.64 -11.43
N VAL A 56 8.43 12.23 -10.44
CA VAL A 56 8.64 13.61 -9.99
C VAL A 56 9.02 13.59 -8.52
N PHE A 57 10.12 14.26 -8.17
CA PHE A 57 10.70 14.20 -6.81
C PHE A 57 9.69 14.62 -5.73
N GLU A 58 8.95 15.71 -5.96
CA GLU A 58 7.95 16.23 -5.04
C GLU A 58 6.80 15.24 -4.80
N ALA A 59 6.43 14.46 -5.81
CA ALA A 59 5.39 13.45 -5.72
C ALA A 59 5.92 12.10 -5.19
N ASN A 60 7.20 11.81 -5.42
CA ASN A 60 7.85 10.58 -5.03
C ASN A 60 7.87 10.37 -3.52
N VAL A 61 8.06 11.43 -2.73
CA VAL A 61 8.08 11.34 -1.25
C VAL A 61 6.76 10.78 -0.71
N HIS A 62 5.64 11.06 -1.37
CA HIS A 62 4.32 10.56 -1.00
C HIS A 62 4.09 9.08 -1.39
N CYS A 63 4.85 8.54 -2.36
CA CYS A 63 4.83 7.11 -2.68
C CYS A 63 5.34 6.26 -1.51
N ILE A 64 6.29 6.79 -0.76
CA ILE A 64 7.02 6.04 0.26
C ILE A 64 6.58 6.37 1.68
N THR A 65 5.76 7.38 1.88
CA THR A 65 5.25 7.81 3.20
C THR A 65 6.37 7.81 4.25
N THR A 66 7.16 8.88 4.26
CA THR A 66 8.30 9.04 5.18
C THR A 66 7.85 9.28 6.62
N ASN A 67 8.79 9.29 7.56
CA ASN A 67 8.51 9.66 8.96
C ASN A 67 8.16 11.15 9.15
N LEU A 68 8.29 11.96 8.11
CA LEU A 68 7.89 13.38 8.10
C LEU A 68 6.42 13.58 7.71
N GLU A 69 5.76 12.53 7.25
CA GLU A 69 4.35 12.56 6.86
C GLU A 69 3.47 11.91 7.92
N GLU A 70 2.19 12.25 7.89
CA GLU A 70 1.18 11.58 8.73
C GLU A 70 1.16 10.08 8.48
N GLU A 71 0.63 9.34 9.41
CA GLU A 71 0.38 7.91 9.24
C GLU A 71 -0.87 7.67 8.42
N MET A 72 -0.83 6.63 7.60
CA MET A 72 -1.96 6.19 6.76
C MET A 72 -2.57 7.28 5.85
N PRO A 73 -1.76 8.08 5.11
CA PRO A 73 -2.29 9.18 4.30
C PRO A 73 -3.26 8.71 3.21
N ASN A 74 -3.14 7.46 2.74
CA ASN A 74 -4.00 6.90 1.70
C ASN A 74 -5.35 6.39 2.23
N LEU A 75 -5.52 6.29 3.55
CA LEU A 75 -6.73 5.72 4.15
C LEU A 75 -7.99 6.52 3.80
N LYS A 76 -7.88 7.84 3.65
CA LYS A 76 -8.99 8.71 3.26
C LYS A 76 -9.61 8.31 1.91
N TRP A 77 -8.78 8.03 0.92
CA TRP A 77 -9.23 7.59 -0.40
C TRP A 77 -9.72 6.14 -0.41
N ALA A 78 -9.03 5.26 0.34
CA ALA A 78 -9.41 3.87 0.46
C ALA A 78 -10.80 3.71 1.11
N LYS A 79 -11.14 4.53 2.11
CA LYS A 79 -12.48 4.56 2.72
C LYS A 79 -13.58 4.88 1.70
N ILE A 80 -13.36 5.88 0.84
CA ILE A 80 -14.32 6.26 -0.20
C ILE A 80 -14.44 5.12 -1.22
N ALA A 81 -13.31 4.59 -1.68
CA ALA A 81 -13.30 3.47 -2.61
C ALA A 81 -14.07 2.25 -2.03
N LYS A 82 -13.86 1.92 -0.75
CA LYS A 82 -14.58 0.84 -0.05
C LYS A 82 -16.09 1.05 0.00
N GLN A 83 -16.54 2.29 0.15
CA GLN A 83 -17.98 2.60 0.19
C GLN A 83 -18.65 2.51 -1.18
N GLU A 84 -17.90 2.74 -2.26
CA GLU A 84 -18.46 2.90 -3.60
C GLU A 84 -18.24 1.70 -4.52
N LEU A 85 -17.23 0.86 -4.25
CA LEU A 85 -16.91 -0.33 -5.05
C LEU A 85 -17.57 -1.59 -4.44
N LYS A 86 -17.85 -2.55 -5.30
CA LYS A 86 -18.44 -3.86 -4.93
C LYS A 86 -17.39 -4.93 -4.65
N ILE A 87 -16.15 -4.70 -5.06
CA ILE A 87 -15.02 -5.60 -4.85
C ILE A 87 -14.23 -5.21 -3.60
N PRO A 88 -13.49 -6.15 -3.00
CA PRO A 88 -12.63 -5.86 -1.86
C PRO A 88 -11.60 -4.78 -2.17
N VAL A 89 -11.39 -3.88 -1.18
CA VAL A 89 -10.43 -2.78 -1.24
C VAL A 89 -9.33 -3.00 -0.23
N SER A 90 -8.10 -2.91 -0.68
CA SER A 90 -6.91 -2.87 0.17
C SER A 90 -6.28 -1.48 0.21
N VAL A 91 -5.50 -1.20 1.24
CA VAL A 91 -4.72 0.03 1.36
C VAL A 91 -3.26 -0.28 1.66
N VAL A 92 -2.36 0.43 0.99
CA VAL A 92 -0.95 0.52 1.37
C VAL A 92 -0.68 1.93 1.87
N SER A 93 -0.37 2.08 3.17
CA SER A 93 -0.34 3.42 3.76
C SER A 93 0.35 3.50 5.11
N ALA A 94 1.58 3.05 5.20
CA ALA A 94 2.35 3.14 6.46
C ALA A 94 1.59 2.63 7.70
N VAL A 95 0.87 1.53 7.58
CA VAL A 95 0.33 0.79 8.72
C VAL A 95 1.48 0.10 9.41
N MET A 96 1.71 0.45 10.68
CA MET A 96 2.95 0.11 11.38
C MET A 96 2.77 -0.99 12.42
N THR A 97 1.62 -1.05 13.05
CA THR A 97 1.35 -2.00 14.15
C THR A 97 0.15 -2.90 13.83
N PRO A 98 0.05 -4.07 14.50
CA PRO A 98 -1.13 -4.93 14.39
C PRO A 98 -2.42 -4.22 14.79
N GLU A 99 -2.38 -3.41 15.84
CA GLU A 99 -3.54 -2.68 16.35
C GLU A 99 -4.06 -1.67 15.31
N MET A 100 -3.16 -0.97 14.60
CA MET A 100 -3.56 -0.08 13.51
C MET A 100 -4.27 -0.86 12.39
N ALA A 101 -3.76 -2.03 12.02
CA ALA A 101 -4.35 -2.86 10.99
C ALA A 101 -5.72 -3.37 11.41
N ASP A 102 -5.83 -3.90 12.62
CA ASP A 102 -7.09 -4.42 13.19
C ASP A 102 -8.13 -3.32 13.30
N GLU A 103 -7.75 -2.14 13.75
CA GLU A 103 -8.66 -1.00 13.91
C GLU A 103 -9.31 -0.59 12.58
N ILE A 104 -8.52 -0.43 11.51
CA ILE A 104 -9.04 0.02 10.21
C ILE A 104 -9.92 -1.04 9.54
N ILE A 105 -9.62 -2.33 9.75
CA ILE A 105 -10.44 -3.45 9.25
C ILE A 105 -11.72 -3.58 10.10
N ALA A 106 -11.62 -3.57 11.43
CA ALA A 106 -12.77 -3.66 12.32
C ALA A 106 -13.77 -2.52 12.13
N LYS A 107 -13.29 -1.32 11.79
CA LYS A 107 -14.13 -0.18 11.43
C LYS A 107 -14.74 -0.28 10.02
N GLY A 108 -14.43 -1.30 9.25
CA GLY A 108 -14.89 -1.47 7.88
C GLY A 108 -14.36 -0.42 6.90
N TYR A 109 -13.22 0.18 7.19
CA TYR A 109 -12.62 1.20 6.33
C TYR A 109 -12.02 0.61 5.06
N VAL A 110 -11.47 -0.59 5.16
CA VAL A 110 -10.94 -1.41 4.07
C VAL A 110 -11.14 -2.88 4.37
N ASP A 111 -10.94 -3.76 3.39
CA ASP A 111 -11.01 -5.22 3.56
C ASP A 111 -9.65 -5.83 3.88
N MET A 112 -8.58 -5.20 3.41
CA MET A 112 -7.22 -5.71 3.54
C MET A 112 -6.22 -4.58 3.73
N VAL A 113 -5.08 -4.90 4.33
CA VAL A 113 -3.94 -4.01 4.50
C VAL A 113 -2.72 -4.60 3.82
N ALA A 114 -2.02 -3.79 3.04
CA ALA A 114 -0.78 -4.19 2.38
C ALA A 114 0.43 -3.66 3.15
N PHE A 115 1.37 -4.55 3.43
CA PHE A 115 2.62 -4.26 4.11
C PHE A 115 3.81 -4.36 3.15
N GLY A 116 4.73 -3.42 3.22
CA GLY A 116 5.98 -3.44 2.47
C GLY A 116 7.17 -3.33 3.42
N ARG A 117 7.58 -2.11 3.72
CA ARG A 117 8.78 -1.82 4.54
C ARG A 117 8.70 -2.37 5.97
N THR A 118 7.51 -2.54 6.51
CA THR A 118 7.26 -3.18 7.79
C THR A 118 7.78 -4.61 7.80
N LEU A 119 7.53 -5.37 6.71
CA LEU A 119 8.02 -6.74 6.55
C LEU A 119 9.53 -6.80 6.23
N LEU A 120 10.08 -5.72 5.66
CA LEU A 120 11.52 -5.61 5.46
C LEU A 120 12.24 -5.37 6.80
N ALA A 121 11.64 -4.57 7.69
CA ALA A 121 12.14 -4.35 9.04
C ALA A 121 12.05 -5.63 9.90
N ASP A 122 10.91 -6.31 9.83
CA ASP A 122 10.67 -7.58 10.54
C ASP A 122 9.92 -8.59 9.66
N PRO A 123 10.59 -9.54 9.03
CA PRO A 123 9.92 -10.58 8.24
C PRO A 123 8.97 -11.48 9.02
N ASN A 124 9.12 -11.53 10.34
CA ASN A 124 8.25 -12.31 11.23
C ASN A 124 7.08 -11.48 11.79
N TRP A 125 6.89 -10.26 11.33
CA TRP A 125 5.84 -9.37 11.78
C TRP A 125 4.45 -10.05 11.82
N PRO A 126 3.96 -10.69 10.74
CA PRO A 126 2.65 -11.33 10.74
C PRO A 126 2.56 -12.49 11.74
N LYS A 127 3.63 -13.26 11.90
CA LYS A 127 3.69 -14.35 12.85
C LYS A 127 3.60 -13.83 14.29
N LYS A 128 4.40 -12.83 14.65
CA LYS A 128 4.40 -12.20 15.97
C LYS A 128 3.04 -11.58 16.31
N ALA A 129 2.43 -10.89 15.34
CA ALA A 129 1.09 -10.35 15.49
C ALA A 129 0.05 -11.46 15.77
N LEU A 130 0.08 -12.54 15.00
CA LEU A 130 -0.84 -13.67 15.14
C LEU A 130 -0.67 -14.41 16.48
N GLU A 131 0.56 -14.52 16.97
CA GLU A 131 0.90 -15.16 18.24
C GLU A 131 0.63 -14.26 19.46
N GLY A 132 0.23 -13.00 19.25
CA GLY A 132 -0.09 -12.05 20.31
C GLY A 132 1.15 -11.44 20.99
N HIS A 133 2.25 -11.32 20.26
CA HIS A 133 3.53 -10.75 20.69
C HIS A 133 3.91 -9.49 19.89
N PRO A 134 3.04 -8.44 19.85
CA PRO A 134 3.34 -7.22 19.12
C PRO A 134 4.57 -6.47 19.66
N GLU A 135 4.89 -6.61 20.95
CA GLU A 135 6.06 -6.02 21.62
C GLU A 135 7.39 -6.54 21.07
N ASP A 136 7.39 -7.74 20.47
CA ASP A 136 8.59 -8.33 19.87
C ASP A 136 8.84 -7.87 18.42
N ILE A 137 7.90 -7.14 17.83
CA ILE A 137 8.01 -6.64 16.45
C ILE A 137 9.07 -5.54 16.38
N VAL A 138 10.03 -5.71 15.46
CA VAL A 138 10.99 -4.65 15.13
C VAL A 138 10.30 -3.61 14.23
N PRO A 139 10.07 -2.38 14.71
CA PRO A 139 9.31 -1.39 13.97
C PRO A 139 10.13 -0.81 12.80
N CYS A 140 9.47 -0.59 11.67
CA CYS A 140 10.02 0.18 10.58
C CYS A 140 10.10 1.67 10.99
N LEU A 141 11.24 2.31 10.81
CA LEU A 141 11.43 3.73 11.15
C LEU A 141 10.85 4.70 10.13
N ARG A 142 10.32 4.23 9.02
CA ARG A 142 9.91 5.03 7.85
C ARG A 142 11.01 5.98 7.34
N CYS A 143 12.27 5.63 7.60
CA CYS A 143 13.45 6.44 7.26
C CYS A 143 13.80 6.42 5.76
N SER A 144 13.11 5.61 4.97
CA SER A 144 13.27 5.45 3.52
C SER A 144 14.65 4.99 3.05
N ASN A 145 15.53 4.53 3.94
CA ASN A 145 16.85 4.04 3.59
C ASN A 145 16.80 2.87 2.57
N CYS A 146 15.88 1.93 2.78
CA CYS A 146 15.66 0.81 1.85
C CYS A 146 15.28 1.27 0.43
N TYR A 147 14.46 2.32 0.33
CA TYR A 147 14.08 2.90 -0.96
C TYR A 147 15.28 3.59 -1.61
N HIS A 148 16.00 4.43 -0.86
CA HIS A 148 17.15 5.17 -1.34
C HIS A 148 18.25 4.23 -1.85
N ILE A 149 18.58 3.19 -1.09
CA ILE A 149 19.57 2.16 -1.51
C ILE A 149 19.10 1.44 -2.78
N SER A 150 17.82 1.10 -2.90
CA SER A 150 17.30 0.37 -4.06
C SER A 150 17.27 1.22 -5.33
N THR A 151 17.05 2.52 -5.22
CA THR A 151 17.05 3.44 -6.38
C THR A 151 18.47 3.68 -6.92
N ASP A 152 19.49 3.53 -6.08
CA ASP A 152 20.90 3.60 -6.49
C ASP A 152 21.44 2.28 -7.07
N HIS A 153 20.54 1.33 -7.40
CA HIS A 153 20.86 0.02 -7.96
C HIS A 153 21.68 -0.91 -7.04
N TRP A 154 21.63 -0.68 -5.73
CA TRP A 154 22.23 -1.56 -4.71
C TRP A 154 21.18 -2.57 -4.19
N ASN A 155 21.68 -3.58 -3.50
CA ASN A 155 20.79 -4.50 -2.78
C ASN A 155 19.96 -3.74 -1.75
N VAL A 156 18.70 -4.16 -1.57
CA VAL A 156 17.81 -3.55 -0.57
C VAL A 156 18.43 -3.66 0.82
N GLY A 157 18.56 -2.53 1.50
CA GLY A 157 19.04 -2.43 2.88
C GLY A 157 17.96 -1.95 3.83
N CYS A 158 18.06 -2.29 5.12
CA CYS A 158 17.16 -1.79 6.15
C CYS A 158 17.92 -1.29 7.36
N SER A 159 17.62 -0.08 7.85
CA SER A 159 18.35 0.52 8.98
C SER A 159 18.19 -0.24 10.30
N VAL A 160 17.15 -1.06 10.45
CA VAL A 160 16.86 -1.80 11.68
C VAL A 160 16.94 -3.31 11.53
N ASN A 161 17.09 -3.83 10.31
CA ASN A 161 17.22 -5.26 10.10
C ASN A 161 18.63 -5.60 9.58
N PRO A 162 19.50 -6.14 10.44
CA PRO A 162 20.90 -6.41 10.07
C PRO A 162 21.06 -7.48 8.99
N ARG A 163 20.03 -8.27 8.69
CA ARG A 163 20.08 -9.28 7.61
C ARG A 163 20.13 -8.66 6.21
N TYR A 164 19.78 -7.37 6.08
CA TYR A 164 19.83 -6.61 4.84
C TYR A 164 20.97 -5.58 4.83
N HIS A 165 21.94 -5.72 5.70
CA HIS A 165 23.19 -4.98 5.66
C HIS A 165 24.27 -5.89 5.05
N ASN A 166 24.71 -5.56 3.84
CA ASN A 166 25.91 -6.10 3.21
C ASN A 166 27.04 -5.07 3.29
#